data_43afd822c80ab5ceb2b97ed2e3b150f6
#
_entry.id   43afd822c80ab5ceb2b97ed2e3b150f6
#
_cell.length_a   1.000
_cell.length_b   1.000
_cell.length_c   1.000
_cell.angle_alpha   90.00
_cell.angle_beta   90.00
_cell.angle_gamma   90.00
#
_symmetry.space_group_name_H-M   'P 1'
#
loop_
_entity.id
_entity.type
_entity.pdbx_description
1 polymer ?
#
loop_
_entity_poly.entity_id
_entity_poly.type
_entity_poly.pdbx_seq_one_letter_code
_entity_poly.pdbx_strand_id
1 'polypeptide(L)'
;MSWIISVLAIWAVAYFVNIKLANSSLRETRLIKLLVPAIFGATLLLVWEGLVRGLEVPPVILPPPSMIGVKFMSSLDILWGDLVQTLFKGALSGYIIGCGAAILTAILIDRSPFLQRGLLPVGNFIAALPIIGTAPILVMWFGFDWQSKAAVVVVMVFFPMLVNTVQGLKATDQMQRDLMRTYAGSYWQTLFKLRLPAAMPAIFNGLKIATTLALIGAIVAEFFGSPTRGMGFRISVEVGRLGLDMVWAEIFVAALAGSAFYGAVAMLEKGITFWHPSQRR
;
A
#
# COMPACT_ATOMS: atom_id res chain seq x y z
N MET A 1 -7.22 -4.06 39.53
CA MET A 1 -7.64 -5.43 39.08
C MET A 1 -9.06 -5.48 38.54
N SER A 2 -10.05 -4.84 39.16
CA SER A 2 -11.45 -4.82 38.67
C SER A 2 -11.59 -4.31 37.19
N TRP A 3 -10.84 -3.28 36.82
CA TRP A 3 -10.88 -2.69 35.49
C TRP A 3 -10.41 -3.67 34.38
N ILE A 4 -9.33 -4.41 34.61
CA ILE A 4 -8.83 -5.41 33.64
C ILE A 4 -9.85 -6.53 33.45
N ILE A 5 -10.49 -6.98 34.55
CA ILE A 5 -11.55 -8.00 34.49
C ILE A 5 -12.73 -7.50 33.66
N SER A 6 -13.13 -6.23 33.81
CA SER A 6 -14.20 -5.62 33.01
C SER A 6 -13.84 -5.56 31.51
N VAL A 7 -12.60 -5.19 31.18
CA VAL A 7 -12.12 -5.16 29.80
C VAL A 7 -12.11 -6.55 29.16
N LEU A 8 -11.64 -7.57 29.90
CA LEU A 8 -11.65 -8.96 29.44
C LEU A 8 -13.07 -9.50 29.27
N ALA A 9 -14.00 -9.13 30.18
CA ALA A 9 -15.40 -9.50 30.04
C ALA A 9 -16.05 -8.89 28.81
N ILE A 10 -15.81 -7.59 28.53
CA ILE A 10 -16.27 -6.92 27.31
C ILE A 10 -15.71 -7.60 26.06
N TRP A 11 -14.42 -7.90 26.06
CA TRP A 11 -13.79 -8.63 24.96
C TRP A 11 -14.42 -10.01 24.73
N ALA A 12 -14.63 -10.79 25.79
CA ALA A 12 -15.26 -12.10 25.70
C ALA A 12 -16.69 -12.02 25.14
N VAL A 13 -17.50 -11.07 25.65
CA VAL A 13 -18.87 -10.86 25.13
C VAL A 13 -18.85 -10.49 23.65
N ALA A 14 -18.01 -9.54 23.25
CA ALA A 14 -17.87 -9.12 21.85
C ALA A 14 -17.40 -10.26 20.93
N TYR A 15 -16.48 -11.10 21.43
CA TYR A 15 -16.03 -12.30 20.72
C TYR A 15 -17.17 -13.30 20.47
N PHE A 16 -17.97 -13.61 21.51
CA PHE A 16 -19.12 -14.48 21.36
C PHE A 16 -20.20 -13.91 20.44
N VAL A 17 -20.46 -12.61 20.51
CA VAL A 17 -21.39 -11.91 19.61
C VAL A 17 -20.89 -12.04 18.15
N ASN A 18 -19.61 -11.78 17.91
CA ASN A 18 -19.02 -11.89 16.58
C ASN A 18 -19.10 -13.33 16.02
N ILE A 19 -18.82 -14.35 16.81
CA ILE A 19 -18.97 -15.75 16.39
C ILE A 19 -20.42 -16.06 16.03
N LYS A 20 -21.39 -15.66 16.87
CA LYS A 20 -22.81 -15.86 16.57
C LYS A 20 -23.25 -15.17 15.28
N LEU A 21 -22.82 -13.93 15.06
CA LEU A 21 -23.13 -13.19 13.84
C LEU A 21 -22.49 -13.84 12.60
N ALA A 22 -21.21 -14.22 12.69
CA ALA A 22 -20.48 -14.85 11.59
C ALA A 22 -21.05 -16.24 11.19
N ASN A 23 -21.64 -16.98 12.16
CA ASN A 23 -22.24 -18.27 11.94
C ASN A 23 -23.77 -18.24 11.74
N SER A 24 -24.37 -17.04 11.70
CA SER A 24 -25.82 -16.89 11.53
C SER A 24 -26.27 -17.22 10.10
N SER A 25 -27.53 -17.58 9.92
CA SER A 25 -28.15 -17.77 8.61
C SER A 25 -28.09 -16.53 7.72
N LEU A 26 -27.91 -15.34 8.33
CA LEU A 26 -27.84 -14.05 7.67
C LEU A 26 -26.39 -13.62 7.33
N ARG A 27 -25.37 -14.47 7.51
CA ARG A 27 -23.94 -14.17 7.28
C ARG A 27 -23.62 -13.58 5.90
N GLU A 28 -24.43 -13.94 4.88
CA GLU A 28 -24.24 -13.46 3.51
C GLU A 28 -24.82 -12.05 3.26
N THR A 29 -25.58 -11.49 4.22
CA THR A 29 -26.14 -10.14 4.10
C THR A 29 -25.05 -9.10 4.20
N ARG A 30 -25.21 -8.01 3.40
CA ARG A 30 -24.25 -6.87 3.41
C ARG A 30 -24.08 -6.28 4.82
N LEU A 31 -25.14 -6.28 5.61
CA LEU A 31 -25.13 -5.73 6.97
C LEU A 31 -24.19 -6.52 7.87
N ILE A 32 -24.26 -7.85 7.89
CA ILE A 32 -23.41 -8.69 8.75
C ILE A 32 -21.97 -8.68 8.26
N LYS A 33 -21.72 -8.67 6.94
CA LYS A 33 -20.38 -8.52 6.36
C LYS A 33 -19.67 -7.23 6.79
N LEU A 34 -20.43 -6.18 7.13
CA LEU A 34 -19.89 -4.92 7.68
C LEU A 34 -19.86 -4.90 9.21
N LEU A 35 -20.87 -5.45 9.88
CA LEU A 35 -20.96 -5.42 11.35
C LEU A 35 -19.86 -6.25 12.02
N VAL A 36 -19.55 -7.44 11.52
CA VAL A 36 -18.54 -8.32 12.12
C VAL A 36 -17.16 -7.64 12.19
N PRO A 37 -16.59 -7.09 11.10
CA PRO A 37 -15.34 -6.34 11.18
C PRO A 37 -15.45 -5.07 12.03
N ALA A 38 -16.58 -4.36 11.98
CA ALA A 38 -16.79 -3.13 12.75
C ALA A 38 -16.81 -3.40 14.26
N ILE A 39 -17.53 -4.44 14.71
CA ILE A 39 -17.56 -4.86 16.12
C ILE A 39 -16.15 -5.30 16.56
N PHE A 40 -15.45 -6.07 15.71
CA PHE A 40 -14.09 -6.51 16.01
C PHE A 40 -13.14 -5.32 16.18
N GLY A 41 -13.16 -4.37 15.25
CA GLY A 41 -12.34 -3.15 15.31
C GLY A 41 -12.67 -2.28 16.52
N ALA A 42 -13.96 -2.04 16.80
CA ALA A 42 -14.40 -1.31 17.97
C ALA A 42 -13.95 -2.00 19.28
N THR A 43 -14.03 -3.33 19.33
CA THR A 43 -13.58 -4.11 20.48
C THR A 43 -12.08 -3.97 20.69
N LEU A 44 -11.26 -4.00 19.62
CA LEU A 44 -9.82 -3.78 19.73
C LEU A 44 -9.51 -2.40 20.32
N LEU A 45 -10.19 -1.35 19.84
CA LEU A 45 -9.99 0.01 20.37
C LEU A 45 -10.41 0.12 21.83
N LEU A 46 -11.53 -0.51 22.24
CA LEU A 46 -12.00 -0.54 23.63
C LEU A 46 -11.02 -1.30 24.54
N VAL A 47 -10.52 -2.44 24.08
CA VAL A 47 -9.52 -3.21 24.84
C VAL A 47 -8.22 -2.41 24.97
N TRP A 48 -7.75 -1.77 23.89
CA TRP A 48 -6.58 -0.91 23.97
C TRP A 48 -6.78 0.25 24.95
N GLU A 49 -7.87 1.00 24.82
CA GLU A 49 -8.22 2.09 25.75
C GLU A 49 -8.25 1.60 27.20
N GLY A 50 -8.94 0.47 27.43
CA GLY A 50 -9.10 -0.11 28.75
C GLY A 50 -7.81 -0.62 29.35
N LEU A 51 -6.94 -1.27 28.60
CA LEU A 51 -5.64 -1.75 29.08
C LEU A 51 -4.69 -0.59 29.40
N VAL A 52 -4.59 0.39 28.52
CA VAL A 52 -3.72 1.55 28.72
C VAL A 52 -4.11 2.33 29.96
N ARG A 53 -5.40 2.60 30.15
CA ARG A 53 -5.89 3.31 31.36
C ARG A 53 -5.87 2.45 32.60
N GLY A 54 -6.20 1.16 32.49
CA GLY A 54 -6.27 0.25 33.62
C GLY A 54 -4.91 -0.16 34.19
N LEU A 55 -3.86 -0.12 33.36
CA LEU A 55 -2.48 -0.37 33.76
C LEU A 55 -1.68 0.92 33.99
N GLU A 56 -2.35 2.08 33.90
CA GLU A 56 -1.73 3.41 34.06
C GLU A 56 -0.49 3.59 33.14
N VAL A 57 -0.56 3.04 31.91
CA VAL A 57 0.56 3.14 30.97
C VAL A 57 0.80 4.61 30.61
N PRO A 58 2.02 5.13 30.79
CA PRO A 58 2.32 6.52 30.43
C PRO A 58 2.03 6.80 28.93
N PRO A 59 1.36 7.92 28.60
CA PRO A 59 1.02 8.26 27.20
C PRO A 59 2.25 8.39 26.29
N VAL A 60 3.41 8.63 26.85
CA VAL A 60 4.71 8.67 26.14
C VAL A 60 5.20 7.27 25.72
N ILE A 61 4.59 6.19 26.21
CA ILE A 61 4.88 4.82 25.77
C ILE A 61 3.79 4.36 24.83
N LEU A 62 2.52 4.51 25.24
CA LEU A 62 1.36 4.13 24.43
C LEU A 62 0.16 5.02 24.80
N PRO A 63 -0.24 5.97 23.95
CA PRO A 63 -1.42 6.79 24.19
C PRO A 63 -2.70 5.98 24.02
N PRO A 64 -3.75 6.27 24.82
CA PRO A 64 -5.07 5.66 24.62
C PRO A 64 -5.73 6.18 23.33
N PRO A 65 -6.54 5.37 22.62
CA PRO A 65 -7.26 5.77 21.40
C PRO A 65 -8.04 7.07 21.51
N SER A 66 -8.64 7.35 22.65
CA SER A 66 -9.35 8.62 22.87
C SER A 66 -8.45 9.85 22.79
N MET A 67 -7.22 9.77 23.31
CA MET A 67 -6.22 10.86 23.23
C MET A 67 -5.76 11.04 21.80
N ILE A 68 -5.52 9.95 21.06
CA ILE A 68 -5.19 9.97 19.62
C ILE A 68 -6.31 10.65 18.84
N GLY A 69 -7.58 10.31 19.13
CA GLY A 69 -8.74 10.92 18.47
C GLY A 69 -8.84 12.42 18.70
N VAL A 70 -8.60 12.89 19.93
CA VAL A 70 -8.56 14.33 20.24
C VAL A 70 -7.43 15.02 19.47
N LYS A 71 -6.24 14.42 19.48
CA LYS A 71 -5.08 14.95 18.74
C LYS A 71 -5.34 15.01 17.24
N PHE A 72 -5.91 13.96 16.67
CA PHE A 72 -6.29 13.90 15.25
C PHE A 72 -7.22 15.07 14.90
N MET A 73 -8.30 15.28 15.67
CA MET A 73 -9.26 16.35 15.39
C MET A 73 -8.68 17.75 15.57
N SER A 74 -7.77 17.93 16.53
CA SER A 74 -7.13 19.24 16.78
C SER A 74 -6.00 19.58 15.80
N SER A 75 -5.52 18.62 15.01
CA SER A 75 -4.35 18.78 14.14
C SER A 75 -4.66 18.54 12.66
N LEU A 76 -5.93 18.60 12.24
CA LEU A 76 -6.36 18.29 10.86
C LEU A 76 -5.60 19.07 9.78
N ASP A 77 -5.30 20.36 10.01
CA ASP A 77 -4.57 21.18 9.04
C ASP A 77 -3.12 20.68 8.84
N ILE A 78 -2.49 20.24 9.93
CA ILE A 78 -1.13 19.68 9.91
C ILE A 78 -1.16 18.34 9.18
N LEU A 79 -2.04 17.44 9.58
CA LEU A 79 -2.22 16.10 9.00
C LEU A 79 -2.53 16.17 7.51
N TRP A 80 -3.38 17.12 7.09
CA TRP A 80 -3.66 17.35 5.67
C TRP A 80 -2.44 17.83 4.90
N GLY A 81 -1.69 18.77 5.46
CA GLY A 81 -0.45 19.27 4.85
C GLY A 81 0.61 18.18 4.68
N ASP A 82 0.76 17.33 5.70
CA ASP A 82 1.68 16.20 5.70
C ASP A 82 1.22 15.10 4.73
N LEU A 83 -0.09 14.80 4.67
CA LEU A 83 -0.70 13.92 3.66
C LEU A 83 -0.41 14.38 2.22
N VAL A 84 -0.63 15.65 1.93
CA VAL A 84 -0.39 16.21 0.58
C VAL A 84 1.08 16.06 0.19
N GLN A 85 2.00 16.34 1.11
CA GLN A 85 3.42 16.22 0.84
C GLN A 85 3.84 14.78 0.58
N THR A 86 3.44 13.85 1.45
CA THR A 86 3.84 12.45 1.37
C THR A 86 3.14 11.71 0.24
N LEU A 87 1.80 11.79 0.16
CA LEU A 87 1.03 11.00 -0.81
C LEU A 87 1.09 11.60 -2.21
N PHE A 88 0.70 12.89 -2.37
CA PHE A 88 0.53 13.45 -3.71
C PHE A 88 1.84 13.88 -4.34
N LYS A 89 2.76 14.49 -3.58
CA LYS A 89 4.04 14.93 -4.15
C LYS A 89 5.09 13.82 -4.17
N GLY A 90 5.24 13.06 -3.07
CA GLY A 90 6.25 12.01 -2.94
C GLY A 90 5.81 10.69 -3.56
N ALA A 91 4.81 10.02 -2.93
CA ALA A 91 4.42 8.67 -3.28
C ALA A 91 3.82 8.57 -4.68
N LEU A 92 2.85 9.43 -5.04
CA LEU A 92 2.14 9.35 -6.32
C LEU A 92 3.06 9.67 -7.51
N SER A 93 3.94 10.68 -7.39
CA SER A 93 4.91 11.00 -8.44
C SER A 93 5.88 9.84 -8.70
N GLY A 94 6.47 9.29 -7.63
CA GLY A 94 7.36 8.13 -7.73
C GLY A 94 6.65 6.88 -8.23
N TYR A 95 5.40 6.66 -7.83
CA TYR A 95 4.56 5.56 -8.31
C TYR A 95 4.31 5.64 -9.82
N ILE A 96 3.90 6.81 -10.32
CA ILE A 96 3.65 6.99 -11.77
C ILE A 96 4.93 6.78 -12.57
N ILE A 97 6.03 7.40 -12.15
CA ILE A 97 7.33 7.28 -12.83
C ILE A 97 7.83 5.84 -12.76
N GLY A 98 7.85 5.23 -11.58
CA GLY A 98 8.40 3.89 -11.36
C GLY A 98 7.58 2.79 -12.04
N CYS A 99 6.25 2.79 -11.88
CA CYS A 99 5.38 1.81 -12.54
C CYS A 99 5.37 2.00 -14.06
N GLY A 100 5.32 3.24 -14.55
CA GLY A 100 5.40 3.53 -15.98
C GLY A 100 6.71 3.06 -16.61
N ALA A 101 7.84 3.39 -15.98
CA ALA A 101 9.15 2.92 -16.42
C ALA A 101 9.25 1.38 -16.40
N ALA A 102 8.71 0.73 -15.38
CA ALA A 102 8.70 -0.72 -15.26
C ALA A 102 7.89 -1.40 -16.39
N ILE A 103 6.71 -0.87 -16.71
CA ILE A 103 5.88 -1.39 -17.82
C ILE A 103 6.61 -1.23 -19.15
N LEU A 104 7.19 -0.06 -19.42
CA LEU A 104 7.96 0.18 -20.66
C LEU A 104 9.16 -0.77 -20.73
N THR A 105 9.90 -0.92 -19.65
CA THR A 105 11.04 -1.86 -19.57
C THR A 105 10.59 -3.31 -19.76
N ALA A 106 9.44 -3.72 -19.22
CA ALA A 106 8.88 -5.05 -19.44
C ALA A 106 8.61 -5.34 -20.92
N ILE A 107 8.09 -4.36 -21.67
CA ILE A 107 7.85 -4.48 -23.12
C ILE A 107 9.19 -4.59 -23.89
N LEU A 108 10.21 -3.85 -23.47
CA LEU A 108 11.55 -3.93 -24.08
C LEU A 108 12.21 -5.31 -23.80
N ILE A 109 12.13 -5.78 -22.58
CA ILE A 109 12.62 -7.11 -22.17
C ILE A 109 11.93 -8.23 -22.94
N ASP A 110 10.63 -8.09 -23.17
CA ASP A 110 9.84 -9.10 -23.88
C ASP A 110 10.35 -9.34 -25.31
N ARG A 111 10.92 -8.33 -25.91
CA ARG A 111 11.50 -8.39 -27.26
C ARG A 111 12.89 -9.03 -27.33
N SER A 112 13.62 -9.10 -26.21
CA SER A 112 15.02 -9.51 -26.17
C SER A 112 15.24 -10.60 -25.12
N PRO A 113 15.47 -11.86 -25.54
CA PRO A 113 15.86 -12.94 -24.62
C PRO A 113 17.12 -12.62 -23.79
N PHE A 114 18.03 -11.81 -24.34
CA PHE A 114 19.22 -11.36 -23.65
C PHE A 114 18.86 -10.47 -22.46
N LEU A 115 18.03 -9.45 -22.67
CA LEU A 115 17.56 -8.55 -21.61
C LEU A 115 16.76 -9.34 -20.54
N GLN A 116 15.96 -10.30 -20.95
CA GLN A 116 15.19 -11.12 -20.02
C GLN A 116 16.08 -11.94 -19.08
N ARG A 117 17.14 -12.57 -19.61
CA ARG A 117 18.06 -13.36 -18.82
C ARG A 117 19.00 -12.52 -17.94
N GLY A 118 19.32 -11.30 -18.38
CA GLY A 118 20.22 -10.40 -17.65
C GLY A 118 19.50 -9.54 -16.59
N LEU A 119 18.40 -8.88 -16.99
CA LEU A 119 17.80 -7.84 -16.16
C LEU A 119 16.95 -8.39 -14.99
N LEU A 120 16.30 -9.56 -15.16
CA LEU A 120 15.49 -10.13 -14.08
C LEU A 120 16.31 -10.53 -12.85
N PRO A 121 17.47 -11.23 -12.96
CA PRO A 121 18.31 -11.51 -11.81
C PRO A 121 18.85 -10.26 -11.12
N VAL A 122 19.29 -9.26 -11.92
CA VAL A 122 19.74 -7.96 -11.40
C VAL A 122 18.61 -7.25 -10.67
N GLY A 123 17.40 -7.30 -11.23
CA GLY A 123 16.21 -6.74 -10.62
C GLY A 123 15.89 -7.35 -9.26
N ASN A 124 15.97 -8.67 -9.14
CA ASN A 124 15.76 -9.36 -7.87
C ASN A 124 16.82 -8.97 -6.83
N PHE A 125 18.06 -8.77 -7.25
CA PHE A 125 19.14 -8.29 -6.36
C PHE A 125 18.85 -6.87 -5.86
N ILE A 126 18.47 -5.94 -6.75
CA ILE A 126 18.16 -4.55 -6.37
C ILE A 126 16.92 -4.49 -5.48
N ALA A 127 15.90 -5.32 -5.75
CA ALA A 127 14.70 -5.39 -4.91
C ALA A 127 15.00 -5.90 -3.47
N ALA A 128 16.10 -6.64 -3.29
CA ALA A 128 16.54 -7.12 -1.98
C ALA A 128 17.39 -6.08 -1.20
N LEU A 129 17.75 -4.95 -1.81
CA LEU A 129 18.52 -3.92 -1.12
C LEU A 129 17.70 -3.29 0.02
N PRO A 130 18.27 -3.13 1.22
CA PRO A 130 17.58 -2.52 2.34
C PRO A 130 17.33 -1.04 2.07
N ILE A 131 16.06 -0.67 1.88
CA ILE A 131 15.67 0.70 1.53
C ILE A 131 16.14 1.72 2.57
N ILE A 132 16.17 1.35 3.85
CA ILE A 132 16.64 2.21 4.94
C ILE A 132 18.11 2.62 4.74
N GLY A 133 18.92 1.74 4.15
CA GLY A 133 20.33 2.05 3.84
C GLY A 133 20.51 2.87 2.57
N THR A 134 19.62 2.75 1.58
CA THR A 134 19.73 3.45 0.30
C THR A 134 19.00 4.79 0.28
N ALA A 135 17.95 4.97 1.09
CA ALA A 135 17.19 6.21 1.14
C ALA A 135 18.03 7.45 1.46
N PRO A 136 18.96 7.46 2.44
CA PRO A 136 19.82 8.62 2.70
C PRO A 136 20.64 9.04 1.47
N ILE A 137 21.15 8.06 0.72
CA ILE A 137 21.96 8.31 -0.49
C ILE A 137 21.12 9.02 -1.56
N LEU A 138 19.90 8.53 -1.78
CA LEU A 138 18.97 9.15 -2.73
C LEU A 138 18.55 10.56 -2.30
N VAL A 139 18.38 10.78 -0.99
CA VAL A 139 18.11 12.13 -0.45
C VAL A 139 19.30 13.04 -0.67
N MET A 140 20.54 12.56 -0.51
CA MET A 140 21.74 13.35 -0.80
C MET A 140 21.87 13.73 -2.29
N TRP A 141 21.48 12.83 -3.20
CA TRP A 141 21.61 13.05 -4.64
C TRP A 141 20.51 13.96 -5.19
N PHE A 142 19.26 13.80 -4.72
CA PHE A 142 18.08 14.49 -5.26
C PHE A 142 17.58 15.65 -4.37
N GLY A 143 18.21 15.87 -3.22
CA GLY A 143 17.85 16.95 -2.29
C GLY A 143 16.69 16.60 -1.36
N PHE A 144 16.26 17.58 -0.58
CA PHE A 144 15.28 17.37 0.52
C PHE A 144 13.82 17.54 0.09
N ASP A 145 13.53 17.88 -1.15
CA ASP A 145 12.17 18.09 -1.64
C ASP A 145 11.56 16.76 -2.19
N TRP A 146 10.46 16.83 -2.89
CA TRP A 146 9.69 15.68 -3.38
C TRP A 146 10.48 14.75 -4.31
N GLN A 147 11.50 15.25 -5.02
CA GLN A 147 12.29 14.47 -5.98
C GLN A 147 12.99 13.27 -5.34
N SER A 148 13.57 13.45 -4.16
CA SER A 148 14.23 12.36 -3.42
C SER A 148 13.24 11.30 -2.96
N LYS A 149 12.05 11.72 -2.50
CA LYS A 149 10.96 10.81 -2.12
C LYS A 149 10.49 10.00 -3.33
N ALA A 150 10.28 10.68 -4.45
CA ALA A 150 9.93 10.02 -5.71
C ALA A 150 11.01 9.04 -6.15
N ALA A 151 12.30 9.38 -6.05
CA ALA A 151 13.40 8.48 -6.40
C ALA A 151 13.41 7.20 -5.54
N VAL A 152 13.23 7.33 -4.22
CA VAL A 152 13.09 6.17 -3.30
C VAL A 152 11.89 5.31 -3.70
N VAL A 153 10.75 5.92 -3.97
CA VAL A 153 9.55 5.22 -4.41
C VAL A 153 9.77 4.49 -5.72
N VAL A 154 10.41 5.13 -6.72
CA VAL A 154 10.75 4.50 -8.01
C VAL A 154 11.55 3.23 -7.79
N VAL A 155 12.59 3.27 -6.96
CA VAL A 155 13.41 2.08 -6.65
C VAL A 155 12.56 0.96 -6.04
N MET A 156 11.64 1.30 -5.14
CA MET A 156 10.80 0.30 -4.45
C MET A 156 9.74 -0.33 -5.36
N VAL A 157 9.11 0.45 -6.25
CA VAL A 157 7.98 -0.04 -7.05
C VAL A 157 8.39 -0.64 -8.38
N PHE A 158 9.55 -0.23 -8.92
CA PHE A 158 9.99 -0.60 -10.28
C PHE A 158 10.10 -2.11 -10.47
N PHE A 159 10.85 -2.81 -9.62
CA PHE A 159 11.09 -4.24 -9.82
C PHE A 159 9.87 -5.11 -9.56
N PRO A 160 9.09 -4.94 -8.48
CA PRO A 160 7.84 -5.65 -8.30
C PRO A 160 6.88 -5.47 -9.48
N MET A 161 6.79 -4.24 -10.01
CA MET A 161 5.96 -3.94 -11.16
C MET A 161 6.48 -4.58 -12.44
N LEU A 162 7.81 -4.52 -12.67
CA LEU A 162 8.48 -5.16 -13.80
C LEU A 162 8.19 -6.66 -13.86
N VAL A 163 8.40 -7.35 -12.73
CA VAL A 163 8.19 -8.81 -12.64
C VAL A 163 6.73 -9.17 -12.91
N ASN A 164 5.77 -8.48 -12.30
CA ASN A 164 4.34 -8.70 -12.55
C ASN A 164 3.97 -8.47 -14.02
N THR A 165 4.50 -7.41 -14.64
CA THR A 165 4.23 -7.11 -16.05
C THR A 165 4.82 -8.18 -16.98
N VAL A 166 6.07 -8.60 -16.76
CA VAL A 166 6.71 -9.65 -17.56
C VAL A 166 5.96 -10.98 -17.43
N GLN A 167 5.53 -11.35 -16.22
CA GLN A 167 4.72 -12.54 -15.99
C GLN A 167 3.38 -12.45 -16.70
N GLY A 168 2.71 -11.30 -16.61
CA GLY A 168 1.45 -11.05 -17.31
C GLY A 168 1.57 -11.19 -18.82
N LEU A 169 2.62 -10.61 -19.44
CA LEU A 169 2.86 -10.72 -20.88
C LEU A 169 3.12 -12.17 -21.34
N LYS A 170 3.55 -13.05 -20.43
CA LYS A 170 3.75 -14.49 -20.71
C LYS A 170 2.49 -15.35 -20.49
N ALA A 171 1.46 -14.81 -19.88
CA ALA A 171 0.26 -15.57 -19.49
C ALA A 171 -0.63 -16.03 -20.66
N THR A 172 -0.40 -15.51 -21.88
CA THR A 172 -1.14 -15.95 -23.06
C THR A 172 -0.80 -17.37 -23.43
N ASP A 173 -1.83 -18.17 -23.81
CA ASP A 173 -1.70 -19.55 -24.26
C ASP A 173 -0.95 -19.60 -25.62
N GLN A 174 -0.26 -20.73 -25.85
CA GLN A 174 0.46 -20.97 -27.10
C GLN A 174 -0.49 -20.98 -28.30
N MET A 175 -1.65 -21.64 -28.16
CA MET A 175 -2.68 -21.68 -29.20
C MET A 175 -3.13 -20.29 -29.63
N GLN A 176 -3.34 -19.37 -28.69
CA GLN A 176 -3.70 -17.96 -28.97
C GLN A 176 -2.60 -17.24 -29.75
N ARG A 177 -1.34 -17.49 -29.41
CA ARG A 177 -0.19 -16.90 -30.12
C ARG A 177 -0.02 -17.47 -31.53
N ASP A 178 -0.27 -18.78 -31.70
CA ASP A 178 -0.20 -19.44 -33.01
C ASP A 178 -1.35 -18.98 -33.93
N LEU A 179 -2.54 -18.73 -33.35
CA LEU A 179 -3.63 -18.10 -34.08
C LEU A 179 -3.22 -16.72 -34.64
N MET A 180 -2.59 -15.88 -33.82
CA MET A 180 -2.10 -14.59 -34.30
C MET A 180 -1.05 -14.72 -35.40
N ARG A 181 -0.21 -15.76 -35.37
CA ARG A 181 0.75 -16.08 -36.42
C ARG A 181 0.06 -16.52 -37.71
N THR A 182 -0.97 -17.35 -37.62
CA THR A 182 -1.78 -17.78 -38.77
C THR A 182 -2.41 -16.60 -39.53
N TYR A 183 -2.80 -15.56 -38.79
CA TYR A 183 -3.28 -14.30 -39.36
C TYR A 183 -2.16 -13.33 -39.76
N ALA A 184 -0.90 -13.79 -39.84
CA ALA A 184 0.27 -12.96 -40.12
C ALA A 184 0.39 -11.70 -39.25
N GLY A 185 -0.07 -11.77 -38.00
CA GLY A 185 -0.04 -10.65 -37.06
C GLY A 185 1.38 -10.24 -36.72
N SER A 186 1.69 -8.95 -36.83
CA SER A 186 2.97 -8.39 -36.42
C SER A 186 3.16 -8.48 -34.90
N TYR A 187 4.41 -8.31 -34.42
CA TYR A 187 4.71 -8.26 -32.97
C TYR A 187 3.81 -7.25 -32.22
N TRP A 188 3.69 -6.04 -32.75
CA TRP A 188 2.89 -4.99 -32.12
C TRP A 188 1.40 -5.30 -32.14
N GLN A 189 0.89 -5.90 -33.21
CA GLN A 189 -0.50 -6.36 -33.25
C GLN A 189 -0.76 -7.45 -32.21
N THR A 190 0.14 -8.42 -32.08
CA THR A 190 0.06 -9.46 -31.06
C THR A 190 0.17 -8.89 -29.65
N LEU A 191 1.07 -7.92 -29.45
CA LEU A 191 1.22 -7.27 -28.15
C LEU A 191 -0.05 -6.52 -27.74
N PHE A 192 -0.54 -5.60 -28.57
CA PHE A 192 -1.66 -4.74 -28.19
C PHE A 192 -3.03 -5.43 -28.24
N LYS A 193 -3.24 -6.37 -29.17
CA LYS A 193 -4.55 -7.04 -29.34
C LYS A 193 -4.73 -8.29 -28.50
N LEU A 194 -3.64 -8.97 -28.10
CA LEU A 194 -3.70 -10.22 -27.37
C LEU A 194 -2.98 -10.14 -26.03
N ARG A 195 -1.67 -9.87 -26.04
CA ARG A 195 -0.82 -10.09 -24.87
C ARG A 195 -1.01 -9.04 -23.79
N LEU A 196 -1.11 -7.76 -24.14
CA LEU A 196 -1.32 -6.68 -23.19
C LEU A 196 -2.71 -6.76 -22.53
N PRO A 197 -3.82 -6.99 -23.26
CA PRO A 197 -5.10 -7.25 -22.60
C PRO A 197 -5.06 -8.48 -21.66
N ALA A 198 -4.44 -9.58 -22.09
CA ALA A 198 -4.29 -10.77 -21.24
C ALA A 198 -3.40 -10.51 -20.00
N ALA A 199 -2.44 -9.59 -20.08
CA ALA A 199 -1.55 -9.21 -18.98
C ALA A 199 -2.21 -8.27 -17.97
N MET A 200 -3.32 -7.60 -18.29
CA MET A 200 -3.94 -6.58 -17.44
C MET A 200 -4.16 -7.02 -15.99
N PRO A 201 -4.68 -8.21 -15.69
CA PRO A 201 -4.86 -8.64 -14.29
C PRO A 201 -3.54 -8.70 -13.51
N ALA A 202 -2.45 -9.17 -14.14
CA ALA A 202 -1.13 -9.21 -13.51
C ALA A 202 -0.54 -7.80 -13.35
N ILE A 203 -0.72 -6.93 -14.34
CA ILE A 203 -0.32 -5.51 -14.28
C ILE A 203 -1.04 -4.82 -13.12
N PHE A 204 -2.36 -4.98 -13.00
CA PHE A 204 -3.11 -4.40 -11.90
C PHE A 204 -2.74 -4.99 -10.53
N ASN A 205 -2.39 -6.28 -10.48
CA ASN A 205 -1.84 -6.87 -9.27
C ASN A 205 -0.52 -6.19 -8.85
N GLY A 206 0.38 -5.97 -9.81
CA GLY A 206 1.61 -5.20 -9.59
C GLY A 206 1.34 -3.76 -9.15
N LEU A 207 0.41 -3.06 -9.81
CA LEU A 207 -0.01 -1.71 -9.45
C LEU A 207 -0.56 -1.63 -8.02
N LYS A 208 -1.38 -2.59 -7.58
CA LYS A 208 -1.90 -2.66 -6.19
C LYS A 208 -0.79 -2.87 -5.17
N ILE A 209 0.15 -3.77 -5.42
CA ILE A 209 1.33 -3.97 -4.55
C ILE A 209 2.14 -2.67 -4.49
N ALA A 210 2.34 -2.01 -5.62
CA ALA A 210 3.10 -0.79 -5.71
C ALA A 210 2.48 0.39 -4.93
N THR A 211 1.15 0.44 -4.70
CA THR A 211 0.54 1.52 -3.89
C THR A 211 1.07 1.52 -2.46
N THR A 212 1.14 0.36 -1.83
CA THR A 212 1.65 0.20 -0.46
C THR A 212 3.15 0.51 -0.40
N LEU A 213 3.92 -0.04 -1.35
CA LEU A 213 5.36 0.21 -1.42
C LEU A 213 5.67 1.70 -1.66
N ALA A 214 4.88 2.39 -2.48
CA ALA A 214 5.06 3.82 -2.74
C ALA A 214 4.85 4.67 -1.47
N LEU A 215 3.81 4.38 -0.70
CA LEU A 215 3.55 5.10 0.55
C LEU A 215 4.64 4.84 1.58
N ILE A 216 5.03 3.58 1.78
CA ILE A 216 6.14 3.20 2.68
C ILE A 216 7.43 3.89 2.24
N GLY A 217 7.76 3.85 0.94
CA GLY A 217 8.97 4.46 0.40
C GLY A 217 9.04 5.96 0.62
N ALA A 218 7.92 6.66 0.42
CA ALA A 218 7.85 8.11 0.66
C ALA A 218 8.04 8.44 2.15
N ILE A 219 7.35 7.73 3.06
CA ILE A 219 7.47 7.92 4.52
C ILE A 219 8.91 7.64 4.98
N VAL A 220 9.53 6.54 4.52
CA VAL A 220 10.92 6.21 4.88
C VAL A 220 11.90 7.25 4.37
N ALA A 221 11.72 7.75 3.14
CA ALA A 221 12.58 8.80 2.60
C ALA A 221 12.49 10.10 3.41
N GLU A 222 11.31 10.42 3.93
CA GLU A 222 11.08 11.62 4.76
C GLU A 222 11.76 11.55 6.12
N PHE A 223 12.04 10.36 6.68
CA PHE A 223 12.83 10.23 7.91
C PHE A 223 14.26 10.75 7.77
N PHE A 224 14.84 10.68 6.56
CA PHE A 224 16.20 11.10 6.30
C PHE A 224 16.34 12.52 5.77
N GLY A 225 15.25 13.15 5.41
CA GLY A 225 15.27 14.54 4.97
C GLY A 225 13.93 14.98 4.38
N SER A 226 13.34 15.95 5.04
CA SER A 226 12.19 16.70 4.53
C SER A 226 12.29 18.12 5.00
N PRO A 227 11.86 19.12 4.18
CA PRO A 227 12.11 20.53 4.54
C PRO A 227 11.35 20.94 5.81
N THR A 228 10.09 20.56 6.01
CA THR A 228 9.28 20.92 7.19
C THR A 228 7.94 20.19 7.28
N ARG A 229 7.56 19.39 6.27
CA ARG A 229 6.25 18.75 6.15
C ARG A 229 6.39 17.33 5.61
N GLY A 230 5.44 16.49 5.96
CA GLY A 230 5.33 15.11 5.52
C GLY A 230 5.10 14.17 6.69
N MET A 231 4.38 13.09 6.46
CA MET A 231 4.01 12.11 7.51
C MET A 231 5.26 11.50 8.16
N GLY A 232 6.25 11.09 7.35
CA GLY A 232 7.49 10.51 7.87
C GLY A 232 8.30 11.53 8.66
N PHE A 233 8.43 12.76 8.17
CA PHE A 233 9.07 13.85 8.91
C PHE A 233 8.37 14.11 10.24
N ARG A 234 7.04 14.22 10.24
CA ARG A 234 6.25 14.43 11.46
C ARG A 234 6.45 13.31 12.48
N ILE A 235 6.33 12.07 12.04
CA ILE A 235 6.57 10.89 12.89
C ILE A 235 7.97 10.97 13.54
N SER A 236 9.01 11.22 12.75
CA SER A 236 10.39 11.30 13.26
C SER A 236 10.59 12.41 14.31
N VAL A 237 10.02 13.59 14.06
CA VAL A 237 10.11 14.74 14.97
C VAL A 237 9.32 14.48 16.26
N GLU A 238 8.10 13.99 16.15
CA GLU A 238 7.23 13.77 17.32
C GLU A 238 7.69 12.58 18.18
N VAL A 239 8.29 11.56 17.59
CA VAL A 239 8.98 10.49 18.37
C VAL A 239 10.09 11.10 19.24
N GLY A 240 10.89 11.99 18.68
CA GLY A 240 11.96 12.69 19.43
C GLY A 240 11.43 13.61 20.53
N ARG A 241 10.18 14.09 20.39
CA ARG A 241 9.50 14.95 21.38
C ARG A 241 8.63 14.17 22.38
N LEU A 242 8.56 12.84 22.25
CA LEU A 242 7.67 11.97 23.00
C LEU A 242 6.17 12.25 22.77
N GLY A 243 5.82 12.87 21.63
CA GLY A 243 4.45 13.19 21.20
C GLY A 243 3.79 12.02 20.48
N LEU A 244 3.67 10.86 21.14
CA LEU A 244 3.17 9.64 20.50
C LEU A 244 1.70 9.72 20.08
N ASP A 245 0.92 10.62 20.64
CA ASP A 245 -0.45 10.91 20.21
C ASP A 245 -0.50 11.40 18.76
N MET A 246 0.42 12.29 18.39
CA MET A 246 0.57 12.78 17.03
C MET A 246 1.15 11.70 16.09
N VAL A 247 2.11 10.91 16.57
CA VAL A 247 2.66 9.78 15.79
C VAL A 247 1.57 8.79 15.40
N TRP A 248 0.70 8.40 16.34
CA TRP A 248 -0.42 7.51 16.05
C TRP A 248 -1.50 8.15 15.17
N ALA A 249 -1.72 9.46 15.29
CA ALA A 249 -2.60 10.19 14.38
C ALA A 249 -2.07 10.16 12.93
N GLU A 250 -0.77 10.37 12.72
CA GLU A 250 -0.13 10.25 11.39
C GLU A 250 -0.18 8.82 10.85
N ILE A 251 0.07 7.80 11.67
CA ILE A 251 -0.05 6.39 11.28
C ILE A 251 -1.49 6.09 10.83
N PHE A 252 -2.48 6.62 11.53
CA PHE A 252 -3.89 6.45 11.15
C PHE A 252 -4.20 7.11 9.79
N VAL A 253 -3.73 8.34 9.57
CA VAL A 253 -3.85 9.03 8.27
C VAL A 253 -3.15 8.24 7.16
N ALA A 254 -1.95 7.74 7.42
CA ALA A 254 -1.20 6.92 6.46
C ALA A 254 -1.96 5.62 6.10
N ALA A 255 -2.58 4.95 7.09
CA ALA A 255 -3.39 3.77 6.86
C ALA A 255 -4.64 4.07 6.01
N LEU A 256 -5.33 5.17 6.27
CA LEU A 256 -6.47 5.63 5.46
C LEU A 256 -6.04 5.98 4.04
N ALA A 257 -4.94 6.74 3.89
CA ALA A 257 -4.40 7.13 2.60
C ALA A 257 -3.96 5.93 1.75
N GLY A 258 -3.25 4.98 2.35
CA GLY A 258 -2.83 3.74 1.69
C GLY A 258 -4.02 2.89 1.26
N SER A 259 -5.04 2.76 2.13
CA SER A 259 -6.27 2.04 1.82
C SER A 259 -7.06 2.71 0.68
N ALA A 260 -7.16 4.03 0.69
CA ALA A 260 -7.81 4.80 -0.37
C ALA A 260 -7.05 4.69 -1.69
N PHE A 261 -5.73 4.76 -1.67
CA PHE A 261 -4.88 4.61 -2.86
C PHE A 261 -5.03 3.21 -3.46
N TYR A 262 -4.92 2.16 -2.65
CA TYR A 262 -5.18 0.78 -3.07
C TYR A 262 -6.59 0.62 -3.63
N GLY A 263 -7.59 1.14 -2.95
CA GLY A 263 -9.00 1.10 -3.38
C GLY A 263 -9.23 1.79 -4.72
N ALA A 264 -8.61 2.94 -4.96
CA ALA A 264 -8.67 3.65 -6.23
C ALA A 264 -8.12 2.79 -7.38
N VAL A 265 -6.94 2.16 -7.19
CA VAL A 265 -6.35 1.25 -8.19
C VAL A 265 -7.22 0.01 -8.40
N ALA A 266 -7.81 -0.55 -7.33
CA ALA A 266 -8.71 -1.70 -7.43
C ALA A 266 -10.03 -1.35 -8.17
N MET A 267 -10.54 -0.13 -8.01
CA MET A 267 -11.69 0.35 -8.78
C MET A 267 -11.35 0.51 -10.27
N LEU A 268 -10.18 1.06 -10.59
CA LEU A 268 -9.68 1.14 -11.97
C LEU A 268 -9.52 -0.24 -12.61
N GLU A 269 -8.98 -1.21 -11.85
CA GLU A 269 -8.90 -2.60 -12.30
C GLU A 269 -10.27 -3.15 -12.72
N LYS A 270 -11.28 -3.02 -11.85
CA LYS A 270 -12.64 -3.50 -12.14
C LYS A 270 -13.21 -2.88 -13.42
N GLY A 271 -12.96 -1.59 -13.65
CA GLY A 271 -13.42 -0.88 -14.83
C GLY A 271 -12.70 -1.33 -16.12
N ILE A 272 -11.40 -1.66 -16.03
CA ILE A 272 -10.58 -2.00 -17.19
C ILE A 272 -10.60 -3.50 -17.49
N THR A 273 -10.73 -4.37 -16.47
CA THR A 273 -10.65 -5.82 -16.61
C THR A 273 -12.00 -6.53 -16.45
N PHE A 274 -13.12 -5.82 -16.68
CA PHE A 274 -14.49 -6.32 -16.48
C PHE A 274 -14.78 -7.64 -17.24
N TRP A 275 -14.09 -7.90 -18.36
CA TRP A 275 -14.26 -9.12 -19.16
C TRP A 275 -13.56 -10.36 -18.57
N HIS A 276 -12.58 -10.16 -17.67
CA HIS A 276 -11.74 -11.24 -17.20
C HIS A 276 -12.48 -12.13 -16.17
N PRO A 277 -12.34 -13.47 -16.23
CA PRO A 277 -13.05 -14.38 -15.32
C PRO A 277 -12.80 -14.10 -13.82
N SER A 278 -11.64 -13.55 -13.45
CA SER A 278 -11.33 -13.18 -12.06
C SER A 278 -12.26 -12.13 -11.47
N GLN A 279 -12.99 -11.35 -12.29
CA GLN A 279 -13.91 -10.29 -11.88
C GLN A 279 -15.38 -10.74 -11.81
N ARG A 280 -15.69 -11.99 -12.25
CA ARG A 280 -17.07 -12.51 -12.31
C ARG A 280 -17.53 -13.22 -11.03
N ARG A 281 -16.93 -12.92 -9.88
CA ARG A 281 -17.34 -13.48 -8.56
C ARG A 281 -18.35 -12.59 -7.87
#